data_6f5d2fa23cb43839eae266936f86a621
#
_entry.id   6f5d2fa23cb43839eae266936f86a621
#
_cell.length_a   1.000
_cell.length_b   1.000
_cell.length_c   1.000
_cell.angle_alpha   90.00
_cell.angle_beta   90.00
_cell.angle_gamma   90.00
#
_symmetry.space_group_name_H-M   'P 1'
#
loop_
_entity.id
_entity.type
_entity.pdbx_description
1 polymer ?
#
loop_
_entity_poly.entity_id
_entity_poly.type
_entity_poly.pdbx_seq_one_letter_code
_entity_poly.pdbx_strand_id
1 'polypeptide(L)'
;MYKRQDQVAGRDQWISLQSVVETTLLQKQQNGGILLGKEHMMFPRTYGLLSSEERTLPKNTAALTSLCQRYPGKVNVLLAPAASDIYKENVPANAPLLDEDGYLDQLSAAVQAAGGSFVDVRQTLAAHKSEYIYYRTDHHWTSLGAYYAYSQLCDALDLAPFDTAAHTALTADHFYGTHYAKARTWNAVPDVITYYDLANTLTVWNVTAAGQPAEGQTTGLYDTEKLSVYDKYAMFLHGNNGLSRVQGNGSGRILVIKDSYANCFVPYLTANYADIDVVDFRNYNYGLDKLIADNGYDQILVLYNFDSFKSDPYLYRAGVQG
;
A
#
# COMPACT_ATOMS: atom_id res chain seq x y z
N MET A 1 16.45 6.08 -24.51
CA MET A 1 16.02 6.95 -25.64
C MET A 1 14.80 7.73 -25.14
N TYR A 2 14.98 8.93 -24.60
CA TYR A 2 13.88 9.79 -24.15
C TYR A 2 13.00 10.14 -25.33
N LYS A 3 11.69 9.88 -25.23
CA LYS A 3 10.74 10.24 -26.30
C LYS A 3 10.74 11.77 -26.43
N ARG A 4 10.92 12.29 -27.64
CA ARG A 4 10.92 13.74 -27.96
C ARG A 4 9.69 14.49 -27.43
N GLN A 5 8.62 13.79 -27.10
CA GLN A 5 7.39 14.34 -26.54
C GLN A 5 7.55 14.91 -25.12
N ASP A 6 8.57 14.50 -24.36
CA ASP A 6 8.79 14.96 -22.99
C ASP A 6 9.49 16.33 -22.91
N GLN A 7 9.87 16.91 -24.06
CA GLN A 7 10.58 18.18 -24.17
C GLN A 7 9.71 19.34 -24.68
N VAL A 8 8.40 19.15 -24.87
CA VAL A 8 7.52 20.21 -25.35
C VAL A 8 7.22 21.19 -24.22
N ALA A 9 7.57 22.46 -24.41
CA ALA A 9 7.23 23.52 -23.47
C ALA A 9 5.70 23.57 -23.27
N GLY A 10 5.25 23.60 -22.00
CA GLY A 10 3.83 23.59 -21.70
C GLY A 10 3.12 22.25 -21.88
N ARG A 11 3.85 21.12 -21.94
CA ARG A 11 3.27 19.78 -22.12
C ARG A 11 2.08 19.49 -21.20
N ASP A 12 2.21 19.80 -19.92
CA ASP A 12 1.15 19.54 -18.94
C ASP A 12 -0.09 20.39 -19.20
N GLN A 13 0.07 21.62 -19.67
CA GLN A 13 -1.05 22.49 -20.07
C GLN A 13 -1.78 21.94 -21.31
N TRP A 14 -1.03 21.41 -22.30
CA TRP A 14 -1.61 20.77 -23.48
C TRP A 14 -2.37 19.49 -23.11
N ILE A 15 -1.86 18.68 -22.21
CA ILE A 15 -2.55 17.48 -21.72
C ILE A 15 -3.80 17.87 -20.95
N SER A 16 -3.74 18.92 -20.13
CA SER A 16 -4.93 19.42 -19.42
C SER A 16 -5.97 19.97 -20.39
N LEU A 17 -5.59 20.72 -21.43
CA LEU A 17 -6.50 21.19 -22.46
C LEU A 17 -7.15 20.03 -23.24
N GLN A 18 -6.35 19.04 -23.62
CA GLN A 18 -6.88 17.82 -24.24
C GLN A 18 -7.88 17.13 -23.30
N SER A 19 -7.58 17.03 -22.02
CA SER A 19 -8.49 16.47 -21.02
C SER A 19 -9.82 17.24 -20.96
N VAL A 20 -9.81 18.57 -21.03
CA VAL A 20 -11.04 19.38 -21.11
C VAL A 20 -11.88 18.95 -22.31
N VAL A 21 -11.30 18.92 -23.48
CA VAL A 21 -12.02 18.53 -24.72
C VAL A 21 -12.56 17.11 -24.62
N GLU A 22 -11.75 16.18 -24.17
CA GLU A 22 -12.13 14.77 -24.08
C GLU A 22 -13.23 14.52 -23.05
N THR A 23 -13.16 15.15 -21.88
CA THR A 23 -14.13 14.91 -20.81
C THR A 23 -15.41 15.74 -20.97
N THR A 24 -15.34 16.98 -21.49
CA THR A 24 -16.50 17.87 -21.59
C THR A 24 -17.24 17.75 -22.94
N LEU A 25 -16.50 17.71 -24.05
CA LEU A 25 -17.09 17.63 -25.39
C LEU A 25 -17.32 16.20 -25.85
N LEU A 26 -16.35 15.31 -25.64
CA LEU A 26 -16.44 13.90 -26.04
C LEU A 26 -16.99 13.00 -24.93
N GLN A 27 -17.28 13.53 -23.75
CA GLN A 27 -17.81 12.81 -22.58
C GLN A 27 -17.04 11.52 -22.26
N LYS A 28 -15.74 11.50 -22.49
CA LYS A 28 -14.91 10.36 -22.16
C LYS A 28 -14.82 10.19 -20.65
N GLN A 29 -15.05 8.98 -20.18
CA GLN A 29 -14.98 8.60 -18.77
C GLN A 29 -13.64 7.98 -18.40
N GLN A 30 -12.63 8.15 -19.24
CA GLN A 30 -11.26 7.67 -18.96
C GLN A 30 -10.22 8.54 -19.63
N ASN A 31 -9.04 8.66 -19.01
CA ASN A 31 -7.84 9.26 -19.61
C ASN A 31 -6.58 8.58 -19.07
N GLY A 32 -5.57 8.36 -19.92
CA GLY A 32 -4.30 7.75 -19.53
C GLY A 32 -4.42 6.37 -18.84
N GLY A 33 -5.48 5.60 -19.14
CA GLY A 33 -5.75 4.31 -18.49
C GLY A 33 -6.39 4.43 -17.10
N ILE A 34 -6.84 5.63 -16.73
CA ILE A 34 -7.54 5.92 -15.49
C ILE A 34 -9.01 6.21 -15.79
N LEU A 35 -9.93 5.56 -15.09
CA LEU A 35 -11.34 5.84 -15.09
C LEU A 35 -11.61 7.08 -14.24
N LEU A 36 -12.45 7.98 -14.76
CA LEU A 36 -12.88 9.20 -14.08
C LEU A 36 -14.26 8.96 -13.46
N GLY A 37 -14.27 8.70 -12.18
CA GLY A 37 -15.47 8.34 -11.44
C GLY A 37 -16.22 9.55 -10.86
N LYS A 38 -17.26 9.24 -10.09
CA LYS A 38 -18.01 10.25 -9.32
C LYS A 38 -17.16 10.75 -8.14
N GLU A 39 -17.56 11.84 -7.53
CA GLU A 39 -16.88 12.47 -6.38
C GLU A 39 -15.40 12.78 -6.65
N HIS A 40 -15.06 13.03 -7.91
CA HIS A 40 -13.68 13.27 -8.37
C HIS A 40 -12.70 12.10 -8.14
N MET A 41 -13.22 10.91 -7.86
CA MET A 41 -12.39 9.72 -7.67
C MET A 41 -11.84 9.22 -9.00
N MET A 42 -10.61 8.74 -8.95
CA MET A 42 -9.89 8.17 -10.08
C MET A 42 -9.56 6.71 -9.78
N PHE A 43 -9.83 5.83 -10.75
CA PHE A 43 -9.62 4.39 -10.57
C PHE A 43 -8.74 3.83 -11.69
N PRO A 44 -7.88 2.85 -11.42
CA PRO A 44 -7.18 2.15 -12.47
C PRO A 44 -8.18 1.36 -13.33
N ARG A 45 -7.90 1.25 -14.62
CA ARG A 45 -8.71 0.42 -15.51
C ARG A 45 -8.33 -1.05 -15.37
N THR A 46 -8.97 -1.75 -14.46
CA THR A 46 -8.70 -3.17 -14.18
C THR A 46 -9.97 -3.98 -14.47
N TYR A 47 -10.04 -4.57 -15.67
CA TYR A 47 -11.21 -5.32 -16.15
C TYR A 47 -11.06 -6.84 -16.04
N GLY A 48 -9.85 -7.33 -15.85
CA GLY A 48 -9.48 -8.74 -15.74
C GLY A 48 -8.00 -8.85 -15.46
N LEU A 49 -7.54 -10.05 -15.18
CA LEU A 49 -6.11 -10.29 -15.00
C LEU A 49 -5.37 -10.13 -16.34
N LEU A 50 -4.21 -9.49 -16.28
CA LEU A 50 -3.26 -9.50 -17.38
C LEU A 50 -2.57 -10.87 -17.45
N SER A 51 -2.09 -11.28 -18.62
CA SER A 51 -1.38 -12.58 -18.77
C SER A 51 -0.14 -12.70 -17.89
N SER A 52 0.45 -11.58 -17.47
CA SER A 52 1.51 -11.59 -16.45
C SER A 52 0.95 -11.87 -15.06
N GLU A 53 -0.21 -11.30 -14.71
CA GLU A 53 -0.87 -11.47 -13.43
C GLU A 53 -1.45 -12.88 -13.26
N GLU A 54 -1.99 -13.47 -14.33
CA GLU A 54 -2.39 -14.89 -14.36
C GLU A 54 -1.27 -15.85 -13.96
N ARG A 55 -0.01 -15.47 -14.21
CA ARG A 55 1.17 -16.22 -13.80
C ARG A 55 1.71 -15.83 -12.42
N THR A 56 1.57 -14.56 -12.04
CA THR A 56 2.17 -14.01 -10.81
C THR A 56 1.28 -14.29 -9.60
N LEU A 57 -0.03 -14.12 -9.74
CA LEU A 57 -0.99 -14.34 -8.64
C LEU A 57 -0.88 -15.76 -8.02
N PRO A 58 -0.88 -16.87 -8.78
CA PRO A 58 -0.70 -18.19 -8.17
C PRO A 58 0.66 -18.38 -7.49
N LYS A 59 1.74 -17.79 -8.03
CA LYS A 59 3.07 -17.84 -7.41
C LYS A 59 3.10 -17.12 -6.07
N ASN A 60 2.49 -15.94 -6.01
CA ASN A 60 2.42 -15.16 -4.79
C ASN A 60 1.52 -15.84 -3.74
N THR A 61 0.40 -16.44 -4.18
CA THR A 61 -0.43 -17.26 -3.29
C THR A 61 0.36 -18.46 -2.72
N ALA A 62 1.10 -19.18 -3.57
CA ALA A 62 1.94 -20.28 -3.13
C ALA A 62 3.05 -19.83 -2.17
N ALA A 63 3.63 -18.65 -2.37
CA ALA A 63 4.63 -18.07 -1.47
C ALA A 63 4.04 -17.77 -0.09
N LEU A 64 2.82 -17.18 -0.03
CA LEU A 64 2.14 -16.92 1.23
C LEU A 64 1.79 -18.20 1.98
N THR A 65 1.22 -19.19 1.30
CA THR A 65 0.88 -20.48 1.94
C THR A 65 2.12 -21.20 2.44
N SER A 66 3.23 -21.16 1.69
CA SER A 66 4.52 -21.68 2.13
C SER A 66 5.04 -20.95 3.39
N LEU A 67 4.92 -19.62 3.45
CA LEU A 67 5.30 -18.84 4.63
C LEU A 67 4.43 -19.23 5.84
N CYS A 68 3.12 -19.34 5.67
CA CYS A 68 2.19 -19.76 6.72
C CYS A 68 2.52 -21.15 7.26
N GLN A 69 2.86 -22.10 6.38
CA GLN A 69 3.24 -23.46 6.77
C GLN A 69 4.55 -23.51 7.56
N ARG A 70 5.53 -22.64 7.24
CA ARG A 70 6.80 -22.56 7.98
C ARG A 70 6.68 -21.89 9.34
N TYR A 71 5.74 -20.94 9.47
CA TYR A 71 5.53 -20.14 10.69
C TYR A 71 4.06 -20.18 11.14
N PRO A 72 3.51 -21.39 11.46
CA PRO A 72 2.11 -21.54 11.77
C PRO A 72 1.71 -20.73 12.99
N GLY A 73 0.56 -20.08 12.92
CA GLY A 73 0.02 -19.22 13.98
C GLY A 73 0.72 -17.86 14.14
N LYS A 74 1.77 -17.57 13.36
CA LYS A 74 2.48 -16.28 13.42
C LYS A 74 2.19 -15.37 12.22
N VAL A 75 1.73 -15.92 11.09
CA VAL A 75 1.56 -15.18 9.85
C VAL A 75 0.15 -14.66 9.72
N ASN A 76 0.03 -13.36 9.62
CA ASN A 76 -1.20 -12.63 9.36
C ASN A 76 -1.12 -12.03 7.95
N VAL A 77 -2.10 -12.28 7.11
CA VAL A 77 -2.19 -11.74 5.76
C VAL A 77 -3.33 -10.74 5.70
N LEU A 78 -3.01 -9.50 5.35
CA LEU A 78 -3.96 -8.42 5.12
C LEU A 78 -3.78 -7.93 3.69
N LEU A 79 -4.78 -8.17 2.84
CA LEU A 79 -4.83 -7.57 1.52
C LEU A 79 -5.86 -6.46 1.50
N ALA A 80 -5.37 -5.23 1.30
CA ALA A 80 -6.22 -4.07 1.13
C ALA A 80 -6.94 -4.16 -0.22
N PRO A 81 -8.28 -4.06 -0.26
CA PRO A 81 -9.02 -4.01 -1.51
C PRO A 81 -8.69 -2.74 -2.30
N ALA A 82 -8.88 -2.79 -3.61
CA ALA A 82 -8.77 -1.61 -4.45
C ALA A 82 -9.89 -0.61 -4.13
N ALA A 83 -9.62 0.70 -4.30
CA ALA A 83 -10.63 1.73 -4.12
C ALA A 83 -11.88 1.49 -5.01
N SER A 84 -11.70 0.95 -6.22
CA SER A 84 -12.80 0.60 -7.13
C SER A 84 -13.70 -0.50 -6.61
N ASP A 85 -13.21 -1.36 -5.72
CA ASP A 85 -14.01 -2.42 -5.12
C ASP A 85 -14.86 -1.89 -3.95
N ILE A 86 -14.32 -0.98 -3.14
CA ILE A 86 -15.05 -0.32 -2.04
C ILE A 86 -16.07 0.70 -2.56
N TYR A 87 -15.74 1.46 -3.61
CA TYR A 87 -16.56 2.53 -4.19
C TYR A 87 -17.14 2.13 -5.55
N LYS A 88 -17.69 0.92 -5.67
CA LYS A 88 -18.28 0.40 -6.93
C LYS A 88 -19.28 1.37 -7.58
N GLU A 89 -20.05 2.09 -6.75
CA GLU A 89 -21.04 3.09 -7.19
C GLU A 89 -20.42 4.38 -7.77
N ASN A 90 -19.16 4.65 -7.46
CA ASN A 90 -18.44 5.81 -7.97
C ASN A 90 -17.70 5.51 -9.28
N VAL A 91 -17.47 4.24 -9.59
CA VAL A 91 -16.88 3.83 -10.87
C VAL A 91 -17.85 4.17 -12.02
N PRO A 92 -17.36 4.58 -13.21
CA PRO A 92 -18.22 4.83 -14.36
C PRO A 92 -19.16 3.67 -14.68
N ALA A 93 -20.41 3.98 -14.99
CA ALA A 93 -21.42 2.98 -15.32
C ALA A 93 -20.94 2.08 -16.47
N ASN A 94 -21.18 0.79 -16.36
CA ASN A 94 -20.81 -0.26 -17.33
C ASN A 94 -19.27 -0.46 -17.49
N ALA A 95 -18.41 0.12 -16.65
CA ALA A 95 -17.03 -0.30 -16.61
C ALA A 95 -16.98 -1.70 -15.96
N PRO A 96 -16.51 -2.74 -16.66
CA PRO A 96 -16.37 -4.05 -16.05
C PRO A 96 -15.26 -3.96 -15.00
N LEU A 97 -15.51 -4.50 -13.80
CA LEU A 97 -14.51 -4.60 -12.74
C LEU A 97 -14.07 -6.05 -12.62
N LEU A 98 -12.82 -6.24 -12.20
CA LEU A 98 -12.32 -7.54 -11.79
C LEU A 98 -13.12 -8.01 -10.56
N ASP A 99 -13.48 -9.28 -10.51
CA ASP A 99 -14.09 -9.90 -9.32
C ASP A 99 -13.00 -10.10 -8.24
N GLU A 100 -12.65 -9.01 -7.57
CA GLU A 100 -11.64 -9.00 -6.52
C GLU A 100 -12.08 -9.82 -5.30
N ASP A 101 -13.36 -9.74 -4.94
CA ASP A 101 -13.95 -10.47 -3.82
C ASP A 101 -13.72 -11.99 -3.96
N GLY A 102 -13.97 -12.55 -5.15
CA GLY A 102 -13.77 -13.97 -5.41
C GLY A 102 -12.30 -14.41 -5.27
N TYR A 103 -11.35 -13.57 -5.67
CA TYR A 103 -9.92 -13.85 -5.46
C TYR A 103 -9.51 -13.77 -3.99
N LEU A 104 -10.00 -12.77 -3.26
CA LEU A 104 -9.71 -12.61 -1.83
C LEU A 104 -10.29 -13.76 -1.00
N ASP A 105 -11.49 -14.25 -1.33
CA ASP A 105 -12.09 -15.41 -0.66
C ASP A 105 -11.26 -16.68 -0.88
N GLN A 106 -10.81 -16.94 -2.10
CA GLN A 106 -9.94 -18.08 -2.42
C GLN A 106 -8.61 -17.99 -1.66
N LEU A 107 -8.00 -16.79 -1.61
CA LEU A 107 -6.76 -16.58 -0.89
C LEU A 107 -6.94 -16.74 0.62
N SER A 108 -8.01 -16.20 1.18
CA SER A 108 -8.36 -16.38 2.61
C SER A 108 -8.43 -17.86 2.97
N ALA A 109 -9.16 -18.65 2.18
CA ALA A 109 -9.25 -20.09 2.40
C ALA A 109 -7.88 -20.79 2.31
N ALA A 110 -7.04 -20.41 1.34
CA ALA A 110 -5.71 -20.98 1.18
C ALA A 110 -4.77 -20.65 2.34
N VAL A 111 -4.77 -19.40 2.81
CA VAL A 111 -3.98 -18.93 3.96
C VAL A 111 -4.38 -19.67 5.23
N GLN A 112 -5.68 -19.78 5.51
CA GLN A 112 -6.20 -20.48 6.69
C GLN A 112 -5.87 -21.98 6.64
N ALA A 113 -6.03 -22.63 5.50
CA ALA A 113 -5.64 -24.03 5.32
C ALA A 113 -4.14 -24.28 5.50
N ALA A 114 -3.31 -23.26 5.28
CA ALA A 114 -1.86 -23.31 5.50
C ALA A 114 -1.42 -22.95 6.94
N GLY A 115 -2.36 -22.67 7.86
CA GLY A 115 -2.08 -22.35 9.26
C GLY A 115 -1.78 -20.87 9.52
N GLY A 116 -2.08 -19.98 8.56
CA GLY A 116 -2.04 -18.53 8.73
C GLY A 116 -3.40 -17.93 9.11
N SER A 117 -3.42 -16.64 9.42
CA SER A 117 -4.62 -15.84 9.65
C SER A 117 -4.82 -14.88 8.47
N PHE A 118 -6.04 -14.78 7.96
CA PHE A 118 -6.41 -13.77 6.96
C PHE A 118 -7.24 -12.68 7.62
N VAL A 119 -6.72 -11.46 7.66
CA VAL A 119 -7.38 -10.28 8.23
C VAL A 119 -8.20 -9.62 7.13
N ASP A 120 -9.48 -9.96 7.06
CA ASP A 120 -10.40 -9.42 6.06
C ASP A 120 -10.90 -8.03 6.46
N VAL A 121 -10.51 -7.02 5.72
CA VAL A 121 -10.84 -5.62 5.99
C VAL A 121 -11.95 -5.07 5.10
N ARG A 122 -12.51 -5.89 4.17
CA ARG A 122 -13.50 -5.43 3.18
C ARG A 122 -14.74 -4.84 3.83
N GLN A 123 -15.33 -5.55 4.79
CA GLN A 123 -16.53 -5.08 5.47
C GLN A 123 -16.28 -3.83 6.32
N THR A 124 -15.16 -3.79 7.02
CA THR A 124 -14.75 -2.64 7.83
C THR A 124 -14.58 -1.41 6.96
N LEU A 125 -13.84 -1.50 5.84
CA LEU A 125 -13.67 -0.36 4.93
C LEU A 125 -14.98 0.03 4.24
N ALA A 126 -15.82 -0.93 3.84
CA ALA A 126 -17.13 -0.63 3.25
C ALA A 126 -18.07 0.08 4.24
N ALA A 127 -18.02 -0.24 5.53
CA ALA A 127 -18.80 0.44 6.55
C ALA A 127 -18.39 1.92 6.73
N HIS A 128 -17.14 2.24 6.47
CA HIS A 128 -16.58 3.59 6.59
C HIS A 128 -16.41 4.32 5.24
N LYS A 129 -17.00 3.82 4.16
CA LYS A 129 -16.83 4.41 2.82
C LYS A 129 -17.41 5.83 2.66
N SER A 130 -18.26 6.29 3.56
CA SER A 130 -18.72 7.68 3.60
C SER A 130 -17.67 8.65 4.13
N GLU A 131 -16.59 8.15 4.71
CA GLU A 131 -15.47 8.91 5.20
C GLU A 131 -14.35 8.96 4.16
N TYR A 132 -13.32 9.79 4.41
CA TYR A 132 -12.21 9.95 3.47
C TYR A 132 -11.14 8.87 3.70
N ILE A 133 -11.47 7.62 3.31
CA ILE A 133 -10.61 6.44 3.55
C ILE A 133 -9.73 6.04 2.36
N TYR A 134 -9.96 6.60 1.17
CA TYR A 134 -9.07 6.47 0.00
C TYR A 134 -8.81 7.83 -0.61
N TYR A 135 -7.61 8.03 -1.16
CA TYR A 135 -7.30 9.22 -1.93
C TYR A 135 -8.09 9.21 -3.25
N ARG A 136 -8.48 10.39 -3.72
CA ARG A 136 -9.19 10.55 -5.00
C ARG A 136 -8.26 10.44 -6.19
N THR A 137 -7.04 10.96 -6.05
CA THR A 137 -6.07 11.14 -7.14
C THR A 137 -4.91 10.15 -7.09
N ASP A 138 -4.88 9.30 -6.07
CA ASP A 138 -3.84 8.29 -5.84
C ASP A 138 -4.43 6.89 -5.66
N HIS A 139 -3.58 5.87 -5.79
CA HIS A 139 -3.98 4.47 -5.64
C HIS A 139 -4.01 3.98 -4.19
N HIS A 140 -3.50 4.76 -3.24
CA HIS A 140 -3.46 4.35 -1.83
C HIS A 140 -4.76 4.68 -1.09
N TRP A 141 -4.97 3.96 0.00
CA TRP A 141 -5.86 4.43 1.07
C TRP A 141 -5.26 5.65 1.78
N THR A 142 -6.09 6.40 2.50
CA THR A 142 -5.61 7.44 3.42
C THR A 142 -5.11 6.83 4.73
N SER A 143 -4.49 7.62 5.58
CA SER A 143 -4.15 7.18 6.93
C SER A 143 -5.37 6.74 7.74
N LEU A 144 -6.55 7.33 7.48
CA LEU A 144 -7.79 6.90 8.12
C LEU A 144 -8.23 5.51 7.64
N GLY A 145 -8.16 5.24 6.34
CA GLY A 145 -8.43 3.89 5.81
C GLY A 145 -7.46 2.86 6.36
N ALA A 146 -6.16 3.21 6.42
CA ALA A 146 -5.15 2.37 7.03
C ALA A 146 -5.41 2.14 8.53
N TYR A 147 -5.93 3.15 9.26
CA TYR A 147 -6.30 3.03 10.67
C TYR A 147 -7.42 2.01 10.89
N TYR A 148 -8.47 2.03 10.07
CA TYR A 148 -9.54 1.04 10.17
C TYR A 148 -9.06 -0.38 9.90
N ALA A 149 -8.19 -0.55 8.89
CA ALA A 149 -7.57 -1.84 8.62
C ALA A 149 -6.64 -2.30 9.77
N TYR A 150 -5.90 -1.36 10.37
CA TYR A 150 -5.08 -1.61 11.54
C TYR A 150 -5.92 -2.01 12.77
N SER A 151 -7.05 -1.35 13.01
CA SER A 151 -7.97 -1.69 14.11
C SER A 151 -8.49 -3.12 13.95
N GLN A 152 -8.81 -3.55 12.72
CA GLN A 152 -9.20 -4.92 12.43
C GLN A 152 -8.07 -5.93 12.70
N LEU A 153 -6.80 -5.55 12.43
CA LEU A 153 -5.64 -6.37 12.82
C LEU A 153 -5.51 -6.46 14.35
N CYS A 154 -5.71 -5.34 15.06
CA CYS A 154 -5.69 -5.33 16.53
C CYS A 154 -6.75 -6.27 17.12
N ASP A 155 -7.99 -6.23 16.60
CA ASP A 155 -9.05 -7.15 17.01
C ASP A 155 -8.64 -8.62 16.78
N ALA A 156 -8.03 -8.93 15.64
CA ALA A 156 -7.58 -10.28 15.33
C ALA A 156 -6.43 -10.78 16.23
N LEU A 157 -5.64 -9.87 16.80
CA LEU A 157 -4.47 -10.16 17.63
C LEU A 157 -4.69 -9.87 19.13
N ASP A 158 -5.91 -9.49 19.53
CA ASP A 158 -6.26 -9.08 20.90
C ASP A 158 -5.35 -7.94 21.43
N LEU A 159 -5.13 -6.93 20.58
CA LEU A 159 -4.30 -5.75 20.87
C LEU A 159 -5.18 -4.51 21.05
N ALA A 160 -4.77 -3.61 21.94
CA ALA A 160 -5.40 -2.29 22.02
C ALA A 160 -5.00 -1.44 20.79
N PRO A 161 -5.93 -0.80 20.08
CA PRO A 161 -5.60 0.05 18.95
C PRO A 161 -4.92 1.33 19.39
N PHE A 162 -4.16 1.94 18.46
CA PHE A 162 -3.54 3.26 18.62
C PHE A 162 -4.60 4.31 18.96
N ASP A 163 -4.38 5.05 20.05
CA ASP A 163 -5.28 6.12 20.47
C ASP A 163 -5.03 7.39 19.67
N THR A 164 -5.81 7.60 18.62
CA THR A 164 -5.71 8.79 17.77
C THR A 164 -5.98 10.10 18.52
N ALA A 165 -6.76 10.06 19.63
CA ALA A 165 -7.07 11.25 20.41
C ALA A 165 -5.90 11.70 21.31
N ALA A 166 -4.96 10.79 21.60
CA ALA A 166 -3.77 11.11 22.39
C ALA A 166 -2.65 11.77 21.56
N HIS A 167 -2.80 11.89 20.24
CA HIS A 167 -1.77 12.39 19.33
C HIS A 167 -2.26 13.57 18.48
N THR A 168 -1.35 14.49 18.15
CA THR A 168 -1.67 15.62 17.28
C THR A 168 -1.71 15.16 15.83
N ALA A 169 -2.85 15.34 15.17
CA ALA A 169 -2.98 15.12 13.74
C ALA A 169 -2.41 16.33 12.97
N LEU A 170 -1.55 16.03 12.00
CA LEU A 170 -0.95 17.00 11.08
C LEU A 170 -1.46 16.72 9.66
N THR A 171 -1.54 17.75 8.83
CA THR A 171 -2.02 17.64 7.45
C THR A 171 -1.06 18.26 6.45
N ALA A 172 -1.04 17.70 5.24
CA ALA A 172 -0.34 18.27 4.10
C ALA A 172 -1.30 18.32 2.91
N ASP A 173 -1.63 19.52 2.50
CA ASP A 173 -2.56 19.81 1.41
C ASP A 173 -1.90 19.67 0.02
N HIS A 174 -2.75 19.76 -1.02
CA HIS A 174 -2.34 19.77 -2.43
C HIS A 174 -1.53 18.53 -2.83
N PHE A 175 -1.98 17.36 -2.37
CA PHE A 175 -1.45 16.09 -2.84
C PHE A 175 -2.17 15.68 -4.14
N TYR A 176 -1.38 15.43 -5.20
CA TYR A 176 -1.82 14.85 -6.45
C TYR A 176 -1.04 13.58 -6.69
N GLY A 177 -1.74 12.45 -6.66
CA GLY A 177 -1.11 11.14 -6.69
C GLY A 177 -0.89 10.56 -8.09
N THR A 178 -0.66 9.26 -8.10
CA THR A 178 -0.26 8.49 -9.29
C THR A 178 -1.36 8.39 -10.35
N HIS A 179 -2.63 8.40 -9.94
CA HIS A 179 -3.75 8.40 -10.88
C HIS A 179 -3.84 9.74 -11.62
N TYR A 180 -3.71 10.85 -10.88
CA TYR A 180 -3.64 12.16 -11.50
C TYR A 180 -2.43 12.31 -12.41
N ALA A 181 -1.27 11.78 -12.03
CA ALA A 181 -0.07 11.82 -12.89
C ALA A 181 -0.31 11.22 -14.28
N LYS A 182 -1.19 10.21 -14.37
CA LYS A 182 -1.56 9.54 -15.62
C LYS A 182 -2.72 10.24 -16.34
N ALA A 183 -3.76 10.60 -15.59
CA ALA A 183 -5.00 11.14 -16.16
C ALA A 183 -4.90 12.63 -16.51
N ARG A 184 -4.18 13.42 -15.70
CA ARG A 184 -4.03 14.88 -15.86
C ARG A 184 -5.37 15.59 -16.15
N THR A 185 -6.45 15.13 -15.50
CA THR A 185 -7.76 15.75 -15.70
C THR A 185 -7.80 17.15 -15.11
N TRP A 186 -8.46 18.07 -15.83
CA TRP A 186 -8.50 19.49 -15.49
C TRP A 186 -9.26 19.83 -14.22
N ASN A 187 -10.24 18.98 -13.85
CA ASN A 187 -11.12 19.15 -12.70
C ASN A 187 -10.74 18.26 -11.50
N ALA A 188 -9.51 17.80 -11.44
CA ALA A 188 -9.02 17.03 -10.30
C ALA A 188 -9.09 17.85 -9.01
N VAL A 189 -9.61 17.24 -7.96
CA VAL A 189 -9.58 17.80 -6.61
C VAL A 189 -8.37 17.24 -5.89
N PRO A 190 -7.46 18.09 -5.38
CA PRO A 190 -6.29 17.62 -4.65
C PRO A 190 -6.70 16.87 -3.39
N ASP A 191 -5.88 15.92 -3.00
CA ASP A 191 -5.99 15.17 -1.78
C ASP A 191 -5.26 15.87 -0.63
N VAL A 192 -5.55 15.41 0.61
CA VAL A 192 -4.90 15.85 1.84
C VAL A 192 -4.28 14.61 2.50
N ILE A 193 -2.98 14.66 2.78
CA ILE A 193 -2.31 13.64 3.59
C ILE A 193 -2.49 14.04 5.06
N THR A 194 -3.01 13.11 5.87
CA THR A 194 -3.07 13.23 7.32
C THR A 194 -2.09 12.26 7.94
N TYR A 195 -1.35 12.68 8.97
CA TYR A 195 -0.44 11.85 9.75
C TYR A 195 -0.38 12.34 11.19
N TYR A 196 0.15 11.55 12.11
CA TYR A 196 0.25 11.92 13.52
C TYR A 196 1.67 12.33 13.88
N ASP A 197 1.81 13.34 14.77
CA ASP A 197 3.12 13.75 15.28
C ASP A 197 3.67 12.67 16.22
N LEU A 198 4.57 11.84 15.71
CA LEU A 198 5.19 10.72 16.40
C LEU A 198 6.70 10.94 16.50
N ALA A 199 7.23 10.85 17.73
CA ALA A 199 8.65 10.98 18.00
C ALA A 199 9.48 9.70 17.78
N ASN A 200 8.84 8.65 17.25
CA ASN A 200 9.48 7.36 16.98
C ASN A 200 10.60 7.49 15.94
N THR A 201 11.61 6.65 16.06
CA THR A 201 12.74 6.62 15.12
C THR A 201 12.60 5.49 14.11
N LEU A 202 13.17 5.71 12.93
CA LEU A 202 13.30 4.76 11.84
C LEU A 202 14.77 4.58 11.51
N THR A 203 15.26 3.33 11.48
CA THR A 203 16.55 2.99 10.92
C THR A 203 16.36 2.34 9.55
N VAL A 204 17.03 2.86 8.53
CA VAL A 204 16.94 2.37 7.15
C VAL A 204 18.27 1.74 6.75
N TRP A 205 18.23 0.54 6.18
CA TRP A 205 19.38 -0.11 5.55
C TRP A 205 19.20 -0.13 4.04
N ASN A 206 20.15 0.47 3.34
CA ASN A 206 20.22 0.38 1.90
C ASN A 206 20.90 -0.91 1.47
N VAL A 207 20.28 -1.65 0.57
CA VAL A 207 20.89 -2.85 -0.02
C VAL A 207 21.94 -2.41 -1.06
N THR A 208 23.20 -2.85 -0.90
CA THR A 208 24.23 -2.58 -1.90
C THR A 208 24.08 -3.49 -3.12
N ALA A 209 24.72 -3.11 -4.25
CA ALA A 209 24.76 -3.95 -5.45
C ALA A 209 25.42 -5.33 -5.20
N ALA A 210 26.26 -5.45 -4.19
CA ALA A 210 26.88 -6.73 -3.76
C ALA A 210 25.96 -7.56 -2.86
N GLY A 211 24.76 -7.09 -2.55
CA GLY A 211 23.82 -7.81 -1.70
C GLY A 211 24.14 -7.73 -0.20
N GLN A 212 25.04 -6.86 0.23
CA GLN A 212 25.32 -6.63 1.65
C GLN A 212 24.54 -5.40 2.13
N PRO A 213 23.91 -5.42 3.33
CA PRO A 213 23.29 -4.23 3.88
C PRO A 213 24.37 -3.17 4.14
N ALA A 214 24.08 -1.93 3.78
CA ALA A 214 24.88 -0.81 4.24
C ALA A 214 24.68 -0.60 5.74
N GLU A 215 25.52 0.21 6.35
CA GLU A 215 25.30 0.66 7.73
C GLU A 215 23.96 1.38 7.83
N GLY A 216 23.16 1.06 8.86
CA GLY A 216 21.84 1.63 9.06
C GLY A 216 21.90 3.13 9.37
N GLN A 217 21.02 3.90 8.75
CA GLN A 217 20.85 5.32 9.01
C GLN A 217 19.58 5.54 9.82
N THR A 218 19.72 6.11 11.02
CA THR A 218 18.58 6.40 11.90
C THR A 218 18.13 7.85 11.74
N THR A 219 16.84 8.03 11.61
CA THR A 219 16.16 9.31 11.41
C THR A 219 14.81 9.32 12.12
N GLY A 220 14.03 10.39 11.98
CA GLY A 220 12.61 10.41 12.38
C GLY A 220 11.76 9.49 11.49
N LEU A 221 10.56 9.18 11.95
CA LEU A 221 9.65 8.26 11.28
C LEU A 221 9.21 8.77 9.89
N TYR A 222 9.14 10.08 9.71
CA TYR A 222 8.67 10.74 8.51
C TYR A 222 9.76 11.59 7.84
N ASP A 223 9.82 11.52 6.51
CA ASP A 223 10.60 12.45 5.67
C ASP A 223 9.72 13.64 5.26
N THR A 224 9.65 14.66 6.13
CA THR A 224 8.80 15.83 5.88
C THR A 224 9.27 16.69 4.70
N GLU A 225 10.50 16.53 4.20
CA GLU A 225 10.97 17.22 2.99
C GLU A 225 10.19 16.76 1.76
N LYS A 226 9.69 15.53 1.75
CA LYS A 226 8.82 14.99 0.70
C LYS A 226 7.49 15.72 0.57
N LEU A 227 7.03 16.41 1.59
CA LEU A 227 5.81 17.22 1.52
C LEU A 227 5.94 18.43 0.57
N SER A 228 7.16 18.82 0.20
CA SER A 228 7.45 19.89 -0.75
C SER A 228 7.62 19.42 -2.20
N VAL A 229 7.65 18.09 -2.46
CA VAL A 229 7.81 17.52 -3.80
C VAL A 229 6.51 16.88 -4.30
N TYR A 230 6.51 16.42 -5.55
CA TYR A 230 5.32 15.81 -6.16
C TYR A 230 4.85 14.53 -5.42
N ASP A 231 5.78 13.62 -5.14
CA ASP A 231 5.52 12.36 -4.43
C ASP A 231 5.52 12.60 -2.91
N LYS A 232 4.48 13.28 -2.43
CA LYS A 232 4.32 13.57 -1.00
C LYS A 232 4.11 12.32 -0.15
N TYR A 233 3.49 11.26 -0.72
CA TYR A 233 3.22 10.02 0.02
C TYR A 233 4.52 9.31 0.46
N ALA A 234 5.62 9.54 -0.26
CA ALA A 234 6.94 9.01 0.12
C ALA A 234 7.47 9.58 1.45
N MET A 235 6.76 10.54 2.09
CA MET A 235 7.09 11.00 3.44
C MET A 235 6.97 9.88 4.48
N PHE A 236 6.04 8.95 4.29
CA PHE A 236 5.88 7.82 5.19
C PHE A 236 7.06 6.87 5.06
N LEU A 237 7.74 6.56 6.16
CA LEU A 237 8.87 5.64 6.26
C LEU A 237 10.04 5.95 5.30
N HIS A 238 10.18 7.20 4.84
CA HIS A 238 11.16 7.59 3.81
C HIS A 238 11.00 6.78 2.51
N GLY A 239 9.76 6.43 2.15
CA GLY A 239 9.42 5.67 0.95
C GLY A 239 9.57 4.16 1.09
N ASN A 240 10.01 3.51 0.02
CA ASN A 240 10.09 2.05 -0.07
C ASN A 240 11.55 1.59 0.05
N ASN A 241 11.95 1.19 1.25
CA ASN A 241 13.29 0.72 1.57
C ASN A 241 13.33 -0.81 1.61
N GLY A 242 14.48 -1.42 1.34
CA GLY A 242 14.63 -2.88 1.38
C GLY A 242 14.39 -3.45 2.78
N LEU A 243 15.03 -2.84 3.78
CA LEU A 243 14.83 -3.16 5.19
C LEU A 243 14.83 -1.87 6.00
N SER A 244 13.84 -1.72 6.86
CA SER A 244 13.77 -0.65 7.85
C SER A 244 13.33 -1.20 9.19
N ARG A 245 13.73 -0.55 10.28
CA ARG A 245 13.24 -0.84 11.64
C ARG A 245 12.68 0.43 12.26
N VAL A 246 11.44 0.38 12.68
CA VAL A 246 10.79 1.42 13.49
C VAL A 246 10.89 1.00 14.96
N GLN A 247 11.34 1.92 15.82
CA GLN A 247 11.27 1.76 17.26
C GLN A 247 9.91 2.23 17.74
N GLY A 248 9.16 1.31 18.33
CA GLY A 248 7.82 1.61 18.86
C GLY A 248 7.82 1.78 20.40
N ASN A 249 6.62 1.91 20.95
CA ASN A 249 6.38 2.17 22.37
C ASN A 249 5.74 0.97 23.09
N GLY A 250 5.40 -0.08 22.34
CA GLY A 250 4.78 -1.30 22.86
C GLY A 250 5.79 -2.35 23.29
N SER A 251 5.45 -3.63 23.10
CA SER A 251 6.30 -4.76 23.48
C SER A 251 6.37 -5.80 22.36
N GLY A 252 7.43 -6.62 22.36
CA GLY A 252 7.62 -7.66 21.35
C GLY A 252 8.04 -7.11 19.99
N ARG A 253 8.03 -7.99 19.00
CA ARG A 253 8.55 -7.72 17.65
C ARG A 253 7.59 -8.18 16.56
N ILE A 254 7.39 -7.36 15.55
CA ILE A 254 6.65 -7.71 14.34
C ILE A 254 7.51 -7.52 13.09
N LEU A 255 7.40 -8.46 12.15
CA LEU A 255 7.92 -8.30 10.80
C LEU A 255 6.77 -7.94 9.86
N VAL A 256 6.91 -6.85 9.11
CA VAL A 256 5.96 -6.41 8.09
C VAL A 256 6.56 -6.61 6.70
N ILE A 257 6.02 -7.54 5.93
CA ILE A 257 6.35 -7.75 4.52
C ILE A 257 5.31 -6.99 3.70
N LYS A 258 5.74 -6.07 2.84
CA LYS A 258 4.81 -5.05 2.37
C LYS A 258 5.01 -4.57 0.93
N ASP A 259 3.94 -3.93 0.42
CA ASP A 259 4.01 -2.91 -0.61
C ASP A 259 3.86 -1.49 0.01
N SER A 260 3.65 -0.47 -0.82
CA SER A 260 3.55 0.92 -0.34
C SER A 260 2.30 1.23 0.50
N TYR A 261 1.28 0.37 0.48
CA TYR A 261 0.09 0.55 1.32
C TYR A 261 0.42 0.53 2.82
N ALA A 262 1.40 -0.28 3.22
CA ALA A 262 1.82 -0.34 4.61
C ALA A 262 2.54 0.93 5.10
N ASN A 263 2.99 1.83 4.23
CA ASN A 263 3.78 2.98 4.65
C ASN A 263 3.03 3.89 5.64
N CYS A 264 1.74 4.17 5.42
CA CYS A 264 0.92 4.94 6.35
C CYS A 264 0.24 4.08 7.44
N PHE A 265 0.32 2.75 7.34
CA PHE A 265 -0.19 1.80 8.33
C PHE A 265 0.81 1.53 9.46
N VAL A 266 2.09 1.35 9.12
CA VAL A 266 3.17 1.01 10.09
C VAL A 266 3.27 2.00 11.26
N PRO A 267 3.07 3.31 11.10
CA PRO A 267 3.05 4.25 12.21
C PRO A 267 2.12 3.86 13.36
N TYR A 268 0.97 3.25 13.09
CA TYR A 268 0.04 2.81 14.13
C TYR A 268 0.57 1.63 14.94
N LEU A 269 1.37 0.74 14.33
CA LEU A 269 1.99 -0.39 15.02
C LEU A 269 2.95 0.02 16.14
N THR A 270 3.40 1.28 16.14
CA THR A 270 4.28 1.82 17.20
C THR A 270 3.64 1.78 18.57
N ALA A 271 2.32 1.76 18.67
CA ALA A 271 1.61 1.61 19.95
C ALA A 271 1.73 0.18 20.51
N ASN A 272 1.86 -0.84 19.66
CA ASN A 272 1.75 -2.24 20.05
C ASN A 272 3.10 -2.95 20.19
N TYR A 273 4.08 -2.59 19.36
CA TYR A 273 5.35 -3.31 19.27
C TYR A 273 6.53 -2.42 19.67
N ALA A 274 7.58 -3.04 20.22
CA ALA A 274 8.84 -2.37 20.52
C ALA A 274 9.71 -2.23 19.26
N ASP A 275 9.82 -3.30 18.47
CA ASP A 275 10.55 -3.33 17.20
C ASP A 275 9.61 -3.74 16.06
N ILE A 276 9.56 -2.93 15.01
CA ILE A 276 8.77 -3.19 13.81
C ILE A 276 9.73 -3.22 12.62
N ASP A 277 10.08 -4.42 12.16
CA ASP A 277 10.90 -4.58 10.98
C ASP A 277 10.02 -4.58 9.73
N VAL A 278 10.41 -3.81 8.73
CA VAL A 278 9.66 -3.61 7.49
C VAL A 278 10.50 -4.03 6.31
N VAL A 279 10.00 -4.99 5.53
CA VAL A 279 10.67 -5.55 4.34
C VAL A 279 9.85 -5.27 3.09
N ASP A 280 10.52 -4.70 2.09
CA ASP A 280 9.98 -4.53 0.74
C ASP A 280 10.84 -5.33 -0.25
N PHE A 281 10.30 -6.41 -0.79
CA PHE A 281 11.04 -7.30 -1.69
C PHE A 281 11.47 -6.68 -3.01
N ARG A 282 10.94 -5.53 -3.39
CA ARG A 282 11.44 -4.77 -4.54
C ARG A 282 12.91 -4.35 -4.35
N ASN A 283 13.29 -4.12 -3.09
CA ASN A 283 14.60 -3.61 -2.69
C ASN A 283 15.33 -4.52 -1.68
N TYR A 284 14.71 -5.61 -1.21
CA TYR A 284 15.30 -6.58 -0.28
C TYR A 284 15.62 -7.90 -0.97
N ASN A 285 16.89 -8.29 -0.97
CA ASN A 285 17.39 -9.48 -1.67
C ASN A 285 18.01 -10.54 -0.75
N TYR A 286 17.90 -10.36 0.56
CA TYR A 286 18.46 -11.31 1.55
C TYR A 286 17.42 -12.38 1.88
N GLY A 287 17.88 -13.49 2.46
CA GLY A 287 17.02 -14.56 2.92
C GLY A 287 16.05 -14.11 4.01
N LEU A 288 14.76 -14.35 3.81
CA LEU A 288 13.73 -13.99 4.79
C LEU A 288 13.84 -14.88 6.04
N ASP A 289 14.07 -16.18 5.87
CA ASP A 289 14.17 -17.12 6.98
C ASP A 289 15.34 -16.77 7.91
N LYS A 290 16.47 -16.29 7.33
CA LYS A 290 17.58 -15.80 8.13
C LYS A 290 17.21 -14.57 8.96
N LEU A 291 16.50 -13.60 8.35
CA LEU A 291 16.03 -12.41 9.07
C LEU A 291 15.10 -12.80 10.22
N ILE A 292 14.18 -13.75 9.97
CA ILE A 292 13.24 -14.23 10.99
C ILE A 292 13.99 -14.96 12.13
N ALA A 293 14.94 -15.83 11.79
CA ALA A 293 15.71 -16.58 12.78
C ALA A 293 16.59 -15.67 13.66
N ASP A 294 17.22 -14.67 13.04
CA ASP A 294 18.14 -13.76 13.74
C ASP A 294 17.40 -12.80 14.70
N ASN A 295 16.12 -12.46 14.42
CA ASN A 295 15.38 -11.44 15.18
C ASN A 295 14.25 -11.99 16.06
N GLY A 296 13.72 -13.17 15.79
CA GLY A 296 12.75 -13.84 16.66
C GLY A 296 11.41 -13.08 16.78
N TYR A 297 10.69 -12.89 15.66
CA TYR A 297 9.42 -12.15 15.65
C TYR A 297 8.28 -12.92 16.33
N ASP A 298 7.44 -12.18 17.05
CA ASP A 298 6.22 -12.70 17.65
C ASP A 298 5.15 -12.88 16.58
N GLN A 299 5.04 -11.89 15.65
CA GLN A 299 4.09 -11.86 14.55
C GLN A 299 4.78 -11.50 13.24
N ILE A 300 4.22 -11.98 12.14
CA ILE A 300 4.59 -11.64 10.77
C ILE A 300 3.33 -11.13 10.08
N LEU A 301 3.33 -9.90 9.61
CA LEU A 301 2.24 -9.31 8.83
C LEU A 301 2.67 -9.23 7.36
N VAL A 302 1.89 -9.81 6.47
CA VAL A 302 2.01 -9.56 5.02
C VAL A 302 0.91 -8.59 4.63
N LEU A 303 1.28 -7.35 4.32
CA LEU A 303 0.35 -6.28 3.97
C LEU A 303 0.62 -5.77 2.55
N TYR A 304 -0.32 -6.03 1.67
CA TYR A 304 -0.32 -5.59 0.28
C TYR A 304 -1.68 -5.01 -0.12
N ASN A 305 -1.69 -4.15 -1.13
CA ASN A 305 -2.90 -3.93 -1.91
C ASN A 305 -3.10 -5.09 -2.90
N PHE A 306 -4.34 -5.46 -3.20
CA PHE A 306 -4.62 -6.59 -4.10
C PHE A 306 -4.04 -6.38 -5.50
N ASP A 307 -4.11 -5.17 -6.06
CA ASP A 307 -3.52 -4.86 -7.37
C ASP A 307 -1.99 -5.07 -7.40
N SER A 308 -1.31 -4.70 -6.32
CA SER A 308 0.12 -4.99 -6.16
C SER A 308 0.36 -6.48 -5.97
N PHE A 309 -0.42 -7.14 -5.11
CA PHE A 309 -0.27 -8.55 -4.80
C PHE A 309 -0.35 -9.44 -6.05
N LYS A 310 -1.33 -9.20 -6.93
CA LYS A 310 -1.50 -9.98 -8.15
C LYS A 310 -0.37 -9.76 -9.17
N SER A 311 0.34 -8.62 -9.10
CA SER A 311 1.32 -8.20 -10.10
C SER A 311 2.78 -8.17 -9.61
N ASP A 312 3.04 -8.21 -8.29
CA ASP A 312 4.40 -8.13 -7.73
C ASP A 312 5.26 -9.34 -8.11
N PRO A 313 6.31 -9.14 -8.93
CA PRO A 313 7.18 -10.23 -9.36
C PRO A 313 8.18 -10.68 -8.30
N TYR A 314 8.20 -10.07 -7.11
CA TYR A 314 9.22 -10.31 -6.07
C TYR A 314 8.67 -11.01 -4.83
N LEU A 315 7.37 -10.94 -4.56
CA LEU A 315 6.74 -11.52 -3.37
C LEU A 315 6.96 -13.05 -3.25
N TYR A 316 7.20 -13.74 -4.38
CA TYR A 316 7.55 -15.17 -4.36
C TYR A 316 8.73 -15.49 -3.43
N ARG A 317 9.60 -14.50 -3.14
CA ARG A 317 10.75 -14.64 -2.22
C ARG A 317 10.32 -14.98 -0.80
N ALA A 318 9.10 -14.60 -0.39
CA ALA A 318 8.53 -14.99 0.89
C ALA A 318 8.37 -16.52 1.02
N GLY A 319 8.24 -17.23 -0.09
CA GLY A 319 8.11 -18.69 -0.12
C GLY A 319 9.43 -19.44 -0.28
N VAL A 320 10.53 -18.77 -0.56
CA VAL A 320 11.83 -19.40 -0.78
C VAL A 320 12.49 -19.69 0.57
N GLN A 321 12.87 -20.96 0.78
CA GLN A 321 13.70 -21.35 1.91
C GLN A 321 15.15 -20.95 1.60
N GLY A 322 15.76 -20.15 2.47
CA GLY A 322 17.13 -19.64 2.32
C GLY A 322 17.92 -19.61 3.62
#